data_5c52d510f5501a7588232c6e71e703b4
#
_entry.id   5c52d510f5501a7588232c6e71e703b4
#
_cell.length_a   1.000
_cell.length_b   1.000
_cell.length_c   1.000
_cell.angle_alpha   90.00
_cell.angle_beta   90.00
_cell.angle_gamma   90.00
#
_symmetry.space_group_name_H-M   'P 1'
#
loop_
_entity.id
_entity.type
_entity.pdbx_description
1 polymer ?
#
loop_
_entity_poly.entity_id
_entity_poly.type
_entity_poly.pdbx_seq_one_letter_code
_entity_poly.pdbx_strand_id
1 'polypeptide(L)'
;MKKLLAFAVVAVAFCAAGEEEYISPITGKPVPTDGKFTIEQYKERDERVLKKTGGFIDVEARGVSVAVLDGRQKPGGAAVQFADVFGPLSKTNVKAERAPLGAGTNAVDAALSFLKAQNAAYAIAIVEDAALCGLTVMPEDRIAVVNATRFKDGGGDVLKPEVRIHKEIWRALGFVSGIGYAPFPNDVLQPVFSVKALDGLEYQVMQPMNFQKMYSTLSKFGVTRNRRVPYRVAVQEGWAPQPTNDYQKAVWNEVHAVPKTPMKIEFDPKKGR
;
A
#
# COMPACT_ATOMS: atom_id res chain seq x y z
N MET A 1 -13.95 78.15 -22.37
CA MET A 1 -13.46 77.12 -23.35
C MET A 1 -12.73 76.03 -22.61
N LYS A 2 -13.41 74.90 -22.32
CA LYS A 2 -12.83 73.75 -21.67
C LYS A 2 -12.69 72.61 -22.69
N LYS A 3 -11.47 72.27 -23.06
CA LYS A 3 -11.17 71.13 -23.98
C LYS A 3 -11.26 69.84 -23.18
N LEU A 4 -12.23 68.96 -23.55
CA LEU A 4 -12.29 67.61 -23.13
C LEU A 4 -11.26 66.80 -23.95
N LEU A 5 -10.30 66.18 -23.28
CA LEU A 5 -9.45 65.11 -23.81
C LEU A 5 -10.18 63.79 -23.62
N ALA A 6 -10.57 63.16 -24.72
CA ALA A 6 -11.07 61.78 -24.72
C ALA A 6 -9.86 60.82 -24.73
N PHE A 7 -9.69 60.06 -23.68
CA PHE A 7 -8.77 58.93 -23.64
C PHE A 7 -9.48 57.70 -24.22
N ALA A 8 -9.05 57.25 -25.40
CA ALA A 8 -9.46 55.99 -25.96
C ALA A 8 -8.65 54.86 -25.25
N VAL A 9 -9.32 54.07 -24.40
CA VAL A 9 -8.76 52.85 -23.86
C VAL A 9 -8.92 51.75 -24.90
N VAL A 10 -7.82 51.40 -25.55
CA VAL A 10 -7.76 50.21 -26.41
C VAL A 10 -7.65 48.99 -25.49
N ALA A 11 -8.77 48.28 -25.29
CA ALA A 11 -8.78 46.99 -24.66
C ALA A 11 -8.20 45.97 -25.62
N VAL A 12 -6.93 45.58 -25.43
CA VAL A 12 -6.34 44.42 -26.08
C VAL A 12 -6.90 43.21 -25.38
N ALA A 13 -7.91 42.57 -25.96
CA ALA A 13 -8.37 41.26 -25.56
C ALA A 13 -7.26 40.25 -25.93
N PHE A 14 -6.45 39.87 -24.96
CA PHE A 14 -5.66 38.65 -25.05
C PHE A 14 -6.64 37.47 -25.03
N CYS A 15 -6.99 36.95 -26.21
CA CYS A 15 -7.50 35.60 -26.32
C CYS A 15 -6.36 34.66 -25.87
N ALA A 16 -6.32 34.31 -24.62
CA ALA A 16 -5.59 33.14 -24.18
C ALA A 16 -6.27 31.94 -24.87
N ALA A 17 -5.69 31.45 -25.96
CA ALA A 17 -6.01 30.15 -26.51
C ALA A 17 -5.70 29.17 -25.36
N GLY A 18 -6.75 28.63 -24.73
CA GLY A 18 -6.60 27.62 -23.72
C GLY A 18 -5.85 26.44 -24.37
N GLU A 19 -4.62 26.20 -23.94
CA GLU A 19 -3.90 24.99 -24.33
C GLU A 19 -4.79 23.81 -23.95
N GLU A 20 -5.21 23.02 -24.91
CA GLU A 20 -6.01 21.81 -24.68
C GLU A 20 -5.18 20.89 -23.77
N GLU A 21 -5.64 20.73 -22.54
CA GLU A 21 -5.02 19.85 -21.57
C GLU A 21 -5.16 18.39 -22.04
N TYR A 22 -4.04 17.75 -22.46
CA TYR A 22 -4.06 16.36 -22.86
C TYR A 22 -3.98 15.46 -21.63
N ILE A 23 -5.05 14.69 -21.38
CA ILE A 23 -5.08 13.66 -20.33
C ILE A 23 -4.62 12.34 -20.95
N SER A 24 -3.47 11.85 -20.48
CA SER A 24 -2.93 10.57 -20.95
C SER A 24 -3.87 9.40 -20.60
N PRO A 25 -4.34 8.61 -21.57
CA PRO A 25 -5.16 7.43 -21.31
C PRO A 25 -4.40 6.33 -20.56
N ILE A 26 -3.07 6.43 -20.49
CA ILE A 26 -2.22 5.48 -19.75
C ILE A 26 -2.19 5.82 -18.27
N THR A 27 -2.02 7.10 -17.93
CA THR A 27 -1.88 7.54 -16.54
C THR A 27 -3.19 8.02 -15.92
N GLY A 28 -4.17 8.42 -16.77
CA GLY A 28 -5.40 9.10 -16.36
C GLY A 28 -5.16 10.51 -15.81
N LYS A 29 -3.98 11.09 -16.04
CA LYS A 29 -3.57 12.40 -15.53
C LYS A 29 -3.19 13.32 -16.69
N PRO A 30 -3.32 14.65 -16.49
CA PRO A 30 -2.77 15.61 -17.43
C PRO A 30 -1.26 15.39 -17.60
N VAL A 31 -0.79 15.57 -18.84
CA VAL A 31 0.65 15.51 -19.13
C VAL A 31 1.32 16.81 -18.70
N PRO A 32 2.58 16.74 -18.21
CA PRO A 32 3.31 17.95 -17.87
C PRO A 32 3.55 18.84 -19.09
N THR A 33 3.34 20.14 -18.94
CA THR A 33 3.68 21.18 -19.94
C THR A 33 5.06 21.79 -19.64
N ASP A 34 6.00 20.97 -19.15
CA ASP A 34 7.34 21.39 -18.72
C ASP A 34 8.32 21.66 -19.88
N GLY A 35 7.82 21.60 -21.10
CA GLY A 35 8.58 21.88 -22.33
C GLY A 35 9.55 20.78 -22.78
N LYS A 36 9.60 19.64 -22.08
CA LYS A 36 10.45 18.50 -22.47
C LYS A 36 9.90 17.72 -23.65
N PHE A 37 8.57 17.62 -23.74
CA PHE A 37 7.87 16.92 -24.81
C PHE A 37 6.67 17.73 -25.25
N THR A 38 6.34 17.65 -26.55
CA THR A 38 5.09 18.21 -27.07
C THR A 38 3.91 17.29 -26.77
N ILE A 39 2.69 17.83 -26.84
CA ILE A 39 1.45 17.04 -26.69
C ILE A 39 1.40 15.92 -27.73
N GLU A 40 1.83 16.17 -28.97
CA GLU A 40 1.90 15.17 -30.04
C GLU A 40 2.83 14.01 -29.66
N GLN A 41 4.00 14.31 -29.10
CA GLN A 41 4.94 13.29 -28.65
C GLN A 41 4.37 12.43 -27.51
N TYR A 42 3.58 13.03 -26.60
CA TYR A 42 2.86 12.29 -25.57
C TYR A 42 1.77 11.40 -26.21
N LYS A 43 0.98 11.90 -27.16
CA LYS A 43 -0.04 11.12 -27.88
C LYS A 43 0.57 9.92 -28.63
N GLU A 44 1.66 10.13 -29.36
CA GLU A 44 2.36 9.03 -30.07
C GLU A 44 2.92 7.98 -29.11
N ARG A 45 3.50 8.41 -27.99
CA ARG A 45 3.99 7.51 -26.96
C ARG A 45 2.85 6.67 -26.38
N ASP A 46 1.75 7.31 -26.03
CA ASP A 46 0.60 6.66 -25.42
C ASP A 46 -0.04 5.68 -26.40
N GLU A 47 -0.15 6.03 -27.68
CA GLU A 47 -0.65 5.13 -28.71
C GLU A 47 0.23 3.88 -28.89
N ARG A 48 1.57 4.05 -28.89
CA ARG A 48 2.50 2.91 -28.93
C ARG A 48 2.31 1.97 -27.74
N VAL A 49 2.13 2.54 -26.54
CA VAL A 49 1.89 1.75 -25.32
C VAL A 49 0.54 1.06 -25.39
N LEU A 50 -0.53 1.74 -25.81
CA LEU A 50 -1.86 1.14 -25.98
C LEU A 50 -1.88 -0.01 -27.00
N LYS A 51 -1.22 0.15 -28.14
CA LYS A 51 -1.07 -0.92 -29.13
C LYS A 51 -0.37 -2.15 -28.55
N LYS A 52 0.67 -1.93 -27.73
CA LYS A 52 1.44 -3.03 -27.12
C LYS A 52 0.71 -3.71 -25.96
N THR A 53 0.01 -2.95 -25.13
CA THR A 53 -0.54 -3.42 -23.86
C THR A 53 -2.04 -3.69 -23.88
N GLY A 54 -2.78 -3.13 -24.82
CA GLY A 54 -4.25 -3.09 -24.83
C GLY A 54 -4.83 -2.10 -23.78
N GLY A 55 -4.00 -1.21 -23.24
CA GLY A 55 -4.35 -0.36 -22.12
C GLY A 55 -4.11 -1.04 -20.77
N PHE A 56 -4.76 -0.52 -19.74
CA PHE A 56 -4.56 -0.99 -18.36
C PHE A 56 -5.90 -1.29 -17.69
N ILE A 57 -5.88 -2.24 -16.76
CA ILE A 57 -7.00 -2.59 -15.89
C ILE A 57 -6.61 -2.26 -14.47
N ASP A 58 -7.49 -1.56 -13.77
CA ASP A 58 -7.34 -1.34 -12.34
C ASP A 58 -7.92 -2.55 -11.58
N VAL A 59 -7.08 -3.15 -10.76
CA VAL A 59 -7.44 -4.28 -9.89
C VAL A 59 -7.57 -3.73 -8.48
N GLU A 60 -8.76 -3.84 -7.92
CA GLU A 60 -9.04 -3.41 -6.56
C GLU A 60 -8.47 -4.39 -5.52
N ALA A 61 -8.06 -3.82 -4.38
CA ALA A 61 -7.62 -4.62 -3.25
C ALA A 61 -8.79 -5.46 -2.71
N ARG A 62 -8.51 -6.73 -2.39
CA ARG A 62 -9.49 -7.65 -1.81
C ARG A 62 -8.93 -8.26 -0.54
N GLY A 63 -9.83 -8.60 0.37
CA GLY A 63 -9.49 -9.11 1.68
C GLY A 63 -8.89 -8.04 2.60
N VAL A 64 -8.80 -8.32 3.87
CA VAL A 64 -8.17 -7.46 4.89
C VAL A 64 -6.75 -7.95 5.14
N SER A 65 -5.77 -7.09 4.89
CA SER A 65 -4.37 -7.45 5.12
C SER A 65 -4.02 -7.47 6.60
N VAL A 66 -4.39 -6.42 7.31
CA VAL A 66 -4.14 -6.26 8.74
C VAL A 66 -5.38 -5.68 9.41
N ALA A 67 -5.77 -6.27 10.53
CA ALA A 67 -6.77 -5.73 11.43
C ALA A 67 -6.10 -5.30 12.73
N VAL A 68 -6.30 -4.06 13.16
CA VAL A 68 -5.74 -3.52 14.41
C VAL A 68 -6.89 -3.23 15.38
N LEU A 69 -6.88 -3.92 16.50
CA LEU A 69 -7.82 -3.71 17.60
C LEU A 69 -7.18 -2.83 18.66
N ASP A 70 -7.72 -1.63 18.90
CA ASP A 70 -7.36 -0.84 20.06
C ASP A 70 -8.31 -1.16 21.22
N GLY A 71 -7.86 -2.05 22.08
CA GLY A 71 -8.60 -2.57 23.23
C GLY A 71 -8.43 -1.76 24.51
N ARG A 72 -7.72 -0.62 24.48
CA ARG A 72 -7.49 0.24 25.64
C ARG A 72 -8.76 0.96 26.08
N GLN A 73 -8.88 1.21 27.38
CA GLN A 73 -10.00 1.99 27.93
C GLN A 73 -10.01 3.43 27.39
N LYS A 74 -8.83 4.01 27.19
CA LYS A 74 -8.64 5.32 26.57
C LYS A 74 -7.78 5.16 25.31
N PRO A 75 -8.39 4.80 24.19
CA PRO A 75 -7.66 4.59 22.95
C PRO A 75 -7.07 5.91 22.44
N GLY A 76 -5.84 5.83 21.96
CA GLY A 76 -5.15 6.94 21.29
C GLY A 76 -5.27 6.89 19.76
N GLY A 77 -4.37 7.60 19.08
CA GLY A 77 -4.35 7.70 17.61
C GLY A 77 -3.55 6.61 16.88
N ALA A 78 -2.71 5.83 17.58
CA ALA A 78 -1.71 4.97 16.94
C ALA A 78 -2.29 3.93 15.95
N ALA A 79 -3.42 3.29 16.29
CA ALA A 79 -4.06 2.29 15.42
C ALA A 79 -4.61 2.91 14.13
N VAL A 80 -5.27 4.06 14.24
CA VAL A 80 -5.83 4.78 13.09
C VAL A 80 -4.70 5.33 12.22
N GLN A 81 -3.70 5.96 12.83
CA GLN A 81 -2.52 6.47 12.13
C GLN A 81 -1.79 5.34 11.37
N PHE A 82 -1.67 4.15 11.97
CA PHE A 82 -1.10 3.01 11.28
C PHE A 82 -1.92 2.63 10.05
N ALA A 83 -3.24 2.54 10.18
CA ALA A 83 -4.12 2.18 9.06
C ALA A 83 -4.07 3.21 7.93
N ASP A 84 -4.07 4.50 8.27
CA ASP A 84 -4.01 5.62 7.32
C ASP A 84 -2.68 5.67 6.56
N VAL A 85 -1.60 5.19 7.15
CA VAL A 85 -0.28 5.13 6.51
C VAL A 85 -0.08 3.81 5.77
N PHE A 86 -0.35 2.68 6.45
CA PHE A 86 -0.06 1.36 5.90
C PHE A 86 -0.98 0.98 4.73
N GLY A 87 -2.27 1.29 4.80
CA GLY A 87 -3.23 0.97 3.74
C GLY A 87 -2.83 1.55 2.37
N PRO A 88 -2.66 2.87 2.24
CA PRO A 88 -2.20 3.49 0.99
C PRO A 88 -0.80 3.02 0.56
N LEU A 89 0.14 2.90 1.50
CA LEU A 89 1.52 2.50 1.22
C LEU A 89 1.60 1.06 0.70
N SER A 90 0.88 0.14 1.32
CA SER A 90 0.80 -1.27 0.91
C SER A 90 -0.18 -1.51 -0.24
N LYS A 91 -1.06 -0.54 -0.53
CA LYS A 91 -2.17 -0.66 -1.48
C LYS A 91 -3.12 -1.82 -1.14
N THR A 92 -3.30 -2.11 0.15
CA THR A 92 -4.18 -3.16 0.67
C THR A 92 -5.24 -2.57 1.59
N ASN A 93 -6.27 -3.37 1.92
CA ASN A 93 -7.27 -2.96 2.89
C ASN A 93 -6.77 -3.23 4.30
N VAL A 94 -6.85 -2.21 5.14
CA VAL A 94 -6.53 -2.27 6.57
C VAL A 94 -7.75 -1.88 7.37
N LYS A 95 -7.97 -2.51 8.51
CA LYS A 95 -9.04 -2.14 9.44
C LYS A 95 -8.45 -1.77 10.79
N ALA A 96 -8.82 -0.62 11.31
CA ALA A 96 -8.56 -0.23 12.69
C ALA A 96 -9.89 -0.08 13.41
N GLU A 97 -10.02 -0.73 14.56
CA GLU A 97 -11.25 -0.71 15.36
C GLU A 97 -10.90 -0.38 16.82
N ARG A 98 -11.76 0.43 17.43
CA ARG A 98 -11.68 0.77 18.85
C ARG A 98 -12.76 0.01 19.59
N ALA A 99 -12.36 -0.98 20.36
CA ALA A 99 -13.28 -1.77 21.19
C ALA A 99 -12.60 -2.09 22.53
N PRO A 100 -12.86 -1.28 23.56
CA PRO A 100 -12.26 -1.48 24.88
C PRO A 100 -12.51 -2.88 25.40
N LEU A 101 -11.45 -3.55 25.82
CA LEU A 101 -11.54 -4.90 26.39
C LEU A 101 -12.01 -4.83 27.84
N GLY A 102 -12.89 -5.75 28.22
CA GLY A 102 -13.34 -5.90 29.60
C GLY A 102 -12.19 -6.35 30.52
N ALA A 103 -12.32 -6.05 31.80
CA ALA A 103 -11.36 -6.49 32.81
C ALA A 103 -11.23 -8.03 32.79
N GLY A 104 -10.00 -8.52 32.79
CA GLY A 104 -9.72 -9.96 32.74
C GLY A 104 -9.82 -10.61 31.36
N THR A 105 -10.13 -9.85 30.32
CA THR A 105 -10.10 -10.38 28.95
C THR A 105 -8.67 -10.76 28.57
N ASN A 106 -8.49 -12.00 28.10
CA ASN A 106 -7.20 -12.45 27.59
C ASN A 106 -6.90 -11.73 26.27
N ALA A 107 -5.78 -11.04 26.20
CA ALA A 107 -5.38 -10.25 25.04
C ALA A 107 -5.14 -11.10 23.77
N VAL A 108 -4.63 -12.33 23.94
CA VAL A 108 -4.39 -13.27 22.83
C VAL A 108 -5.71 -13.75 22.25
N ASP A 109 -6.67 -14.14 23.14
CA ASP A 109 -7.99 -14.59 22.71
C ASP A 109 -8.77 -13.45 22.00
N ALA A 110 -8.63 -12.22 22.49
CA ALA A 110 -9.21 -11.04 21.84
C ALA A 110 -8.62 -10.84 20.44
N ALA A 111 -7.30 -10.93 20.28
CA ALA A 111 -6.64 -10.81 18.98
C ALA A 111 -7.07 -11.92 18.01
N LEU A 112 -7.16 -13.17 18.47
CA LEU A 112 -7.62 -14.31 17.67
C LEU A 112 -9.09 -14.17 17.24
N SER A 113 -9.94 -13.73 18.15
CA SER A 113 -11.35 -13.49 17.87
C SER A 113 -11.51 -12.36 16.85
N PHE A 114 -10.73 -11.31 16.99
CA PHE A 114 -10.73 -10.18 16.05
C PHE A 114 -10.18 -10.57 14.67
N LEU A 115 -9.10 -11.36 14.61
CA LEU A 115 -8.59 -11.92 13.36
C LEU A 115 -9.70 -12.64 12.57
N LYS A 116 -10.45 -13.52 13.24
CA LYS A 116 -11.55 -14.29 12.66
C LYS A 116 -12.70 -13.40 12.24
N ALA A 117 -13.14 -12.49 13.11
CA ALA A 117 -14.27 -11.58 12.85
C ALA A 117 -14.00 -10.67 11.63
N GLN A 118 -12.78 -10.22 11.43
CA GLN A 118 -12.40 -9.38 10.30
C GLN A 118 -11.98 -10.17 9.06
N ASN A 119 -11.87 -11.49 9.15
CA ASN A 119 -11.29 -12.36 8.12
C ASN A 119 -9.96 -11.79 7.57
N ALA A 120 -9.11 -11.33 8.48
CA ALA A 120 -7.86 -10.66 8.14
C ALA A 120 -6.71 -11.66 7.97
N ALA A 121 -5.68 -11.27 7.22
CA ALA A 121 -4.44 -12.06 7.14
C ALA A 121 -3.69 -12.03 8.48
N TYR A 122 -3.63 -10.86 9.13
CA TYR A 122 -3.02 -10.66 10.43
C TYR A 122 -3.89 -9.80 11.34
N ALA A 123 -3.84 -10.03 12.65
CA ALA A 123 -4.43 -9.13 13.64
C ALA A 123 -3.41 -8.67 14.67
N ILE A 124 -3.51 -7.41 15.06
CA ILE A 124 -2.69 -6.78 16.10
C ILE A 124 -3.64 -6.19 17.14
N ALA A 125 -3.52 -6.62 18.40
CA ALA A 125 -4.27 -6.04 19.50
C ALA A 125 -3.39 -5.12 20.32
N ILE A 126 -3.88 -3.91 20.62
CA ILE A 126 -3.26 -2.98 21.54
C ILE A 126 -4.02 -3.09 22.87
N VAL A 127 -3.30 -3.41 23.93
CA VAL A 127 -3.89 -3.69 25.24
C VAL A 127 -3.18 -2.92 26.36
N GLU A 128 -3.80 -2.90 27.54
CA GLU A 128 -3.17 -2.44 28.78
C GLU A 128 -3.18 -3.60 29.77
N ASP A 129 -2.06 -4.31 29.86
CA ASP A 129 -1.91 -5.47 30.75
C ASP A 129 -0.55 -5.41 31.47
N ALA A 130 -0.56 -5.42 32.78
CA ALA A 130 0.65 -5.34 33.58
C ALA A 130 1.51 -6.64 33.52
N ALA A 131 0.89 -7.76 33.18
CA ALA A 131 1.57 -9.07 33.12
C ALA A 131 2.31 -9.30 31.80
N LEU A 132 1.92 -8.63 30.72
CA LEU A 132 2.50 -8.86 29.39
C LEU A 132 3.77 -8.05 29.15
N CYS A 133 4.62 -8.56 28.25
CA CYS A 133 5.73 -7.82 27.66
C CYS A 133 5.22 -6.67 26.78
N GLY A 134 6.12 -5.78 26.34
CA GLY A 134 5.77 -4.65 25.46
C GLY A 134 5.24 -5.11 24.11
N LEU A 135 5.81 -6.17 23.54
CA LEU A 135 5.41 -6.80 22.31
C LEU A 135 5.42 -8.31 22.45
N THR A 136 4.30 -8.96 22.13
CA THR A 136 4.16 -10.42 22.01
C THR A 136 3.76 -10.76 20.59
N VAL A 137 4.48 -11.69 19.95
CA VAL A 137 4.24 -12.06 18.55
C VAL A 137 4.04 -13.57 18.45
N MET A 138 2.97 -13.99 17.79
CA MET A 138 2.59 -15.37 17.55
C MET A 138 2.37 -15.59 16.05
N PRO A 139 3.45 -15.86 15.27
CA PRO A 139 3.38 -15.97 13.82
C PRO A 139 2.48 -17.10 13.33
N GLU A 140 2.49 -18.25 14.03
CA GLU A 140 1.65 -19.42 13.69
C GLU A 140 0.17 -19.11 13.79
N ASP A 141 -0.21 -18.27 14.76
CA ASP A 141 -1.58 -17.81 14.97
C ASP A 141 -1.92 -16.55 14.17
N ARG A 142 -0.94 -15.94 13.50
CA ARG A 142 -1.05 -14.72 12.71
C ARG A 142 -1.49 -13.51 13.53
N ILE A 143 -1.13 -13.46 14.79
CA ILE A 143 -1.48 -12.37 15.70
C ILE A 143 -0.27 -11.78 16.40
N ALA A 144 -0.41 -10.54 16.85
CA ALA A 144 0.51 -9.90 17.78
C ALA A 144 -0.25 -9.07 18.81
N VAL A 145 0.36 -8.87 19.97
CA VAL A 145 -0.18 -8.03 21.05
C VAL A 145 0.85 -6.97 21.41
N VAL A 146 0.45 -5.71 21.34
CA VAL A 146 1.22 -4.53 21.74
C VAL A 146 0.69 -4.05 23.08
N ASN A 147 1.52 -4.10 24.12
CA ASN A 147 1.12 -3.70 25.45
C ASN A 147 1.46 -2.23 25.74
N ALA A 148 0.46 -1.36 25.64
CA ALA A 148 0.60 0.07 25.85
C ALA A 148 1.11 0.46 27.25
N THR A 149 0.88 -0.37 28.26
CA THR A 149 1.36 -0.11 29.64
C THR A 149 2.88 0.08 29.70
N ARG A 150 3.61 -0.63 28.82
CA ARG A 150 5.08 -0.59 28.78
C ARG A 150 5.65 0.66 28.12
N PHE A 151 4.83 1.45 27.46
CA PHE A 151 5.25 2.62 26.69
C PHE A 151 4.83 3.97 27.30
N LYS A 152 4.22 3.94 28.49
CA LYS A 152 3.84 5.16 29.22
C LYS A 152 5.06 6.04 29.47
N ASP A 153 4.87 7.36 29.35
CA ASP A 153 5.91 8.34 29.64
C ASP A 153 5.70 8.93 31.02
N GLY A 154 6.70 8.80 31.88
CA GLY A 154 6.69 9.42 33.22
C GLY A 154 6.80 10.93 33.21
N GLY A 155 7.14 11.54 32.06
CA GLY A 155 7.28 12.99 31.88
C GLY A 155 6.01 13.75 31.52
N GLY A 156 4.87 13.06 31.35
CA GLY A 156 3.58 13.70 31.04
C GLY A 156 3.34 14.07 29.58
N ASP A 157 4.27 13.71 28.68
CA ASP A 157 4.07 13.85 27.22
C ASP A 157 3.07 12.79 26.72
N VAL A 158 1.87 13.23 26.34
CA VAL A 158 0.79 12.36 25.89
C VAL A 158 0.97 11.82 24.47
N LEU A 159 1.79 12.47 23.64
CA LEU A 159 2.03 12.04 22.25
C LEU A 159 3.10 10.96 22.16
N LYS A 160 4.09 10.98 23.03
CA LYS A 160 5.22 10.07 23.00
C LYS A 160 4.84 8.59 23.16
N PRO A 161 3.92 8.19 24.07
CA PRO A 161 3.39 6.83 24.12
C PRO A 161 2.74 6.39 22.81
N GLU A 162 1.96 7.24 22.15
CA GLU A 162 1.30 6.90 20.88
C GLU A 162 2.30 6.68 19.75
N VAL A 163 3.37 7.48 19.67
CA VAL A 163 4.46 7.26 18.71
C VAL A 163 5.15 5.92 18.95
N ARG A 164 5.40 5.55 20.20
CA ARG A 164 5.99 4.25 20.58
C ARG A 164 5.08 3.10 20.18
N ILE A 165 3.79 3.19 20.49
CA ILE A 165 2.79 2.19 20.12
C ILE A 165 2.70 2.08 18.59
N HIS A 166 2.69 3.20 17.86
CA HIS A 166 2.71 3.19 16.40
C HIS A 166 3.92 2.45 15.84
N LYS A 167 5.15 2.71 16.35
CA LYS A 167 6.35 1.96 15.97
C LYS A 167 6.20 0.47 16.26
N GLU A 168 5.64 0.11 17.43
CA GLU A 168 5.46 -1.29 17.80
C GLU A 168 4.39 -2.01 16.97
N ILE A 169 3.36 -1.32 16.47
CA ILE A 169 2.41 -1.92 15.50
C ILE A 169 3.15 -2.31 14.21
N TRP A 170 4.04 -1.46 13.69
CA TRP A 170 4.85 -1.79 12.53
C TRP A 170 5.81 -2.96 12.79
N ARG A 171 6.44 -3.00 13.96
CA ARG A 171 7.31 -4.11 14.40
C ARG A 171 6.52 -5.40 14.53
N ALA A 172 5.35 -5.33 15.17
CA ALA A 172 4.41 -6.43 15.28
C ALA A 172 4.06 -7.04 13.94
N LEU A 173 3.67 -6.18 12.97
CA LEU A 173 3.35 -6.60 11.62
C LEU A 173 4.54 -7.27 10.93
N GLY A 174 5.72 -6.69 11.01
CA GLY A 174 6.93 -7.27 10.42
C GLY A 174 7.20 -8.67 10.97
N PHE A 175 7.24 -8.82 12.29
CA PHE A 175 7.56 -10.10 12.92
C PHE A 175 6.47 -11.16 12.73
N VAL A 176 5.19 -10.80 12.84
CA VAL A 176 4.09 -11.76 12.59
C VAL A 176 4.03 -12.21 11.12
N SER A 177 4.53 -11.39 10.21
CA SER A 177 4.67 -11.76 8.79
C SER A 177 5.92 -12.61 8.49
N GLY A 178 6.69 -12.98 9.52
CA GLY A 178 7.92 -13.76 9.38
C GLY A 178 9.12 -12.96 8.88
N ILE A 179 9.07 -11.61 8.95
CA ILE A 179 10.19 -10.74 8.67
C ILE A 179 11.03 -10.65 9.95
N GLY A 180 12.30 -10.96 9.87
CA GLY A 180 13.21 -10.85 11.01
C GLY A 180 13.70 -9.41 11.23
N TYR A 181 14.68 -9.25 12.11
CA TYR A 181 15.33 -7.96 12.31
C TYR A 181 15.98 -7.45 11.02
N ALA A 182 15.78 -6.15 10.77
CA ALA A 182 16.41 -5.50 9.64
C ALA A 182 17.82 -5.01 9.99
N PRO A 183 18.82 -5.23 9.11
CA PRO A 183 20.19 -4.77 9.36
C PRO A 183 20.37 -3.27 9.09
N PHE A 184 19.34 -2.60 8.56
CA PHE A 184 19.43 -1.21 8.12
C PHE A 184 19.10 -0.24 9.26
N PRO A 185 19.90 0.82 9.48
CA PRO A 185 19.69 1.78 10.56
C PRO A 185 18.37 2.55 10.46
N ASN A 186 17.75 2.54 9.29
CA ASN A 186 16.55 3.31 8.96
C ASN A 186 15.28 2.45 8.88
N ASP A 187 15.28 1.27 9.49
CA ASP A 187 14.11 0.39 9.50
C ASP A 187 13.57 0.25 10.94
N VAL A 188 12.26 0.33 11.09
CA VAL A 188 11.61 0.13 12.38
C VAL A 188 11.84 -1.27 12.97
N LEU A 189 12.22 -2.25 12.13
CA LEU A 189 12.52 -3.63 12.54
C LEU A 189 13.94 -3.84 13.10
N GLN A 190 14.66 -2.76 13.40
CA GLN A 190 15.93 -2.91 14.13
C GLN A 190 15.75 -3.61 15.49
N PRO A 191 16.80 -4.23 16.01
CA PRO A 191 16.79 -4.73 17.37
C PRO A 191 16.55 -3.60 18.38
N VAL A 192 15.51 -3.74 19.20
CA VAL A 192 15.12 -2.79 20.24
C VAL A 192 14.94 -3.55 21.54
N PHE A 193 15.75 -3.22 22.55
CA PHE A 193 15.77 -3.90 23.85
C PHE A 193 15.31 -2.98 25.00
N SER A 194 14.96 -1.72 24.70
CA SER A 194 14.47 -0.79 25.70
C SER A 194 13.59 0.30 25.07
N VAL A 195 12.78 0.96 25.88
CA VAL A 195 11.98 2.11 25.44
C VAL A 195 12.86 3.25 24.90
N LYS A 196 14.02 3.47 25.52
CA LYS A 196 15.00 4.45 25.03
C LYS A 196 15.52 4.11 23.63
N ALA A 197 15.78 2.83 23.37
CA ALA A 197 16.18 2.40 22.04
C ALA A 197 15.05 2.54 21.01
N LEU A 198 13.81 2.27 21.41
CA LEU A 198 12.61 2.51 20.58
C LEU A 198 12.43 4.00 20.25
N ASP A 199 12.66 4.89 21.21
CA ASP A 199 12.63 6.34 21.01
C ASP A 199 13.72 6.79 20.02
N GLY A 200 14.87 6.13 20.07
CA GLY A 200 16.01 6.41 19.17
C GLY A 200 15.83 5.93 17.73
N LEU A 201 14.80 5.15 17.43
CA LEU A 201 14.51 4.79 16.04
C LEU A 201 14.05 6.03 15.26
N GLU A 202 14.82 6.39 14.24
CA GLU A 202 14.54 7.54 13.38
C GLU A 202 13.26 7.33 12.56
N TYR A 203 13.05 6.12 12.07
CA TYR A 203 11.91 5.77 11.21
C TYR A 203 10.83 5.03 11.98
N GLN A 204 9.58 5.31 11.58
CA GLN A 204 8.38 4.73 12.19
C GLN A 204 7.76 3.62 11.33
N VAL A 205 8.34 3.32 10.16
CA VAL A 205 7.80 2.38 9.17
C VAL A 205 8.87 1.39 8.70
N MET A 206 8.42 0.28 8.12
CA MET A 206 9.32 -0.70 7.50
C MET A 206 9.86 -0.18 6.16
N GLN A 207 11.07 -0.59 5.81
CA GLN A 207 11.66 -0.34 4.49
C GLN A 207 10.86 -1.06 3.36
N PRO A 208 10.78 -0.47 2.15
CA PRO A 208 10.01 -1.02 1.04
C PRO A 208 10.36 -2.47 0.67
N MET A 209 11.62 -2.88 0.82
CA MET A 209 12.05 -4.26 0.53
C MET A 209 11.36 -5.30 1.41
N ASN A 210 10.99 -4.93 2.64
CA ASN A 210 10.29 -5.82 3.57
C ASN A 210 8.82 -6.05 3.15
N PHE A 211 8.21 -5.10 2.44
CA PHE A 211 6.86 -5.26 1.89
C PHE A 211 6.76 -6.40 0.88
N GLN A 212 7.82 -6.67 0.12
CA GLN A 212 7.79 -7.73 -0.89
C GLN A 212 7.67 -9.12 -0.24
N LYS A 213 8.36 -9.34 0.88
CA LYS A 213 8.21 -10.56 1.68
C LYS A 213 6.79 -10.69 2.24
N MET A 214 6.25 -9.62 2.78
CA MET A 214 4.90 -9.58 3.31
C MET A 214 3.84 -9.88 2.24
N TYR A 215 3.94 -9.31 1.03
CA TYR A 215 2.98 -9.57 -0.05
C TYR A 215 2.94 -11.03 -0.48
N SER A 216 4.08 -11.71 -0.51
CA SER A 216 4.12 -13.14 -0.83
C SER A 216 3.34 -13.98 0.18
N THR A 217 3.28 -13.52 1.43
CA THR A 217 2.52 -14.18 2.50
C THR A 217 1.05 -13.77 2.47
N LEU A 218 0.73 -12.49 2.26
CA LEU A 218 -0.64 -11.99 2.19
C LEU A 218 -1.46 -12.68 1.09
N SER A 219 -0.85 -12.95 -0.07
CA SER A 219 -1.53 -13.64 -1.18
C SER A 219 -2.00 -15.05 -0.82
N LYS A 220 -1.30 -15.75 0.10
CA LYS A 220 -1.72 -17.07 0.60
C LYS A 220 -3.01 -17.02 1.42
N PHE A 221 -3.35 -15.85 1.94
CA PHE A 221 -4.60 -15.60 2.67
C PHE A 221 -5.69 -14.94 1.82
N GLY A 222 -5.53 -14.96 0.49
CA GLY A 222 -6.52 -14.38 -0.43
C GLY A 222 -6.51 -12.85 -0.49
N VAL A 223 -5.54 -12.19 0.15
CA VAL A 223 -5.39 -10.73 0.12
C VAL A 223 -4.75 -10.30 -1.20
N THR A 224 -5.38 -9.38 -1.89
CA THR A 224 -4.83 -8.72 -3.07
C THR A 224 -4.63 -7.24 -2.82
N ARG A 225 -3.81 -6.59 -3.67
CA ARG A 225 -3.54 -5.16 -3.57
C ARG A 225 -4.08 -4.39 -4.77
N ASN A 226 -4.35 -3.11 -4.60
CA ASN A 226 -4.63 -2.21 -5.70
C ASN A 226 -3.42 -2.19 -6.65
N ARG A 227 -3.64 -2.54 -7.90
CA ARG A 227 -2.61 -2.52 -8.92
C ARG A 227 -3.19 -2.18 -10.28
N ARG A 228 -2.43 -1.51 -11.10
CA ARG A 228 -2.75 -1.25 -12.47
C ARG A 228 -1.98 -2.25 -13.35
N VAL A 229 -2.70 -3.07 -14.09
CA VAL A 229 -2.13 -4.19 -14.85
C VAL A 229 -2.35 -3.96 -16.34
N PRO A 230 -1.32 -4.15 -17.20
CA PRO A 230 -1.53 -4.14 -18.64
C PRO A 230 -2.58 -5.20 -19.04
N TYR A 231 -3.51 -4.83 -19.94
CA TYR A 231 -4.56 -5.74 -20.40
C TYR A 231 -3.96 -7.03 -20.97
N ARG A 232 -2.86 -6.94 -21.74
CA ARG A 232 -2.12 -8.07 -22.26
C ARG A 232 -1.73 -9.10 -21.19
N VAL A 233 -1.24 -8.60 -20.04
CA VAL A 233 -0.86 -9.48 -18.92
C VAL A 233 -2.08 -10.20 -18.37
N ALA A 234 -3.18 -9.48 -18.18
CA ALA A 234 -4.42 -10.07 -17.69
C ALA A 234 -4.98 -11.14 -18.62
N VAL A 235 -4.88 -10.91 -19.96
CA VAL A 235 -5.27 -11.90 -20.96
C VAL A 235 -4.36 -13.13 -20.91
N GLN A 236 -3.05 -12.95 -20.80
CA GLN A 236 -2.08 -14.04 -20.68
C GLN A 236 -2.29 -14.89 -19.43
N GLU A 237 -2.64 -14.24 -18.32
CA GLU A 237 -2.98 -14.88 -17.04
C GLU A 237 -4.41 -15.48 -17.01
N GLY A 238 -5.25 -15.21 -18.03
CA GLY A 238 -6.58 -15.82 -18.20
C GLY A 238 -7.71 -15.22 -17.38
N TRP A 239 -7.52 -14.01 -16.78
CA TRP A 239 -8.53 -13.35 -15.97
C TRP A 239 -9.01 -12.00 -16.52
N ALA A 240 -8.53 -11.59 -17.69
CA ALA A 240 -8.95 -10.35 -18.32
C ALA A 240 -10.47 -10.32 -18.59
N PRO A 241 -11.13 -9.17 -18.39
CA PRO A 241 -12.50 -8.98 -18.87
C PRO A 241 -12.53 -8.99 -20.40
N GLN A 242 -13.74 -9.18 -20.96
CA GLN A 242 -13.92 -9.09 -22.41
C GLN A 242 -13.43 -7.74 -22.94
N PRO A 243 -12.82 -7.70 -24.15
CA PRO A 243 -12.31 -6.47 -24.72
C PRO A 243 -13.41 -5.45 -24.98
N THR A 244 -13.18 -4.20 -24.55
CA THR A 244 -14.13 -3.08 -24.70
C THR A 244 -13.73 -2.07 -25.76
N ASN A 245 -12.49 -2.13 -26.26
CA ASN A 245 -11.97 -1.24 -27.30
C ASN A 245 -11.05 -2.02 -28.28
N ASP A 246 -10.69 -1.36 -29.38
CA ASP A 246 -9.94 -1.99 -30.45
C ASP A 246 -8.53 -2.41 -30.06
N TYR A 247 -7.86 -1.68 -29.15
CA TYR A 247 -6.54 -2.08 -28.64
C TYR A 247 -6.64 -3.37 -27.82
N GLN A 248 -7.68 -3.48 -27.00
CA GLN A 248 -7.93 -4.71 -26.24
C GLN A 248 -8.29 -5.88 -27.14
N LYS A 249 -9.14 -5.66 -28.17
CA LYS A 249 -9.47 -6.70 -29.15
C LYS A 249 -8.24 -7.20 -29.91
N ALA A 250 -7.36 -6.30 -30.34
CA ALA A 250 -6.12 -6.67 -31.01
C ALA A 250 -5.23 -7.54 -30.11
N VAL A 251 -5.02 -7.12 -28.86
CA VAL A 251 -4.24 -7.88 -27.88
C VAL A 251 -4.89 -9.21 -27.54
N TRP A 252 -6.21 -9.26 -27.36
CA TRP A 252 -6.96 -10.46 -27.10
C TRP A 252 -6.76 -11.50 -28.21
N ASN A 253 -6.97 -11.08 -29.46
CA ASN A 253 -6.82 -11.96 -30.62
C ASN A 253 -5.37 -12.44 -30.76
N GLU A 254 -4.40 -11.56 -30.59
CA GLU A 254 -2.97 -11.93 -30.66
C GLU A 254 -2.60 -12.99 -29.62
N VAL A 255 -2.97 -12.79 -28.35
CA VAL A 255 -2.63 -13.73 -27.28
C VAL A 255 -3.32 -15.07 -27.45
N HIS A 256 -4.56 -15.10 -27.96
CA HIS A 256 -5.28 -16.36 -28.20
C HIS A 256 -4.90 -17.05 -29.52
N ALA A 257 -4.34 -16.31 -30.49
CA ALA A 257 -3.83 -16.90 -31.73
C ALA A 257 -2.52 -17.67 -31.52
N VAL A 258 -1.78 -17.40 -30.43
CA VAL A 258 -0.55 -18.16 -30.14
C VAL A 258 -0.91 -19.56 -29.66
N PRO A 259 -0.53 -20.64 -30.36
CA PRO A 259 -0.78 -21.98 -29.87
C PRO A 259 -0.15 -22.20 -28.51
N LYS A 260 -0.95 -22.67 -27.54
CA LYS A 260 -0.45 -23.09 -26.21
C LYS A 260 0.30 -24.43 -26.34
N THR A 261 1.28 -24.51 -27.23
CA THR A 261 2.12 -25.67 -27.30
C THR A 261 3.14 -25.60 -26.17
N PRO A 262 3.15 -26.55 -25.23
CA PRO A 262 4.21 -26.60 -24.24
C PRO A 262 5.54 -26.73 -24.97
N MET A 263 6.46 -25.79 -24.76
CA MET A 263 7.82 -25.89 -25.28
C MET A 263 8.44 -27.13 -24.61
N LYS A 264 8.50 -28.24 -25.36
CA LYS A 264 9.29 -29.39 -24.95
C LYS A 264 10.75 -28.98 -25.06
N ILE A 265 11.35 -28.63 -23.94
CA ILE A 265 12.79 -28.52 -23.85
C ILE A 265 13.30 -29.95 -23.81
N GLU A 266 13.66 -30.49 -24.99
CA GLU A 266 14.42 -31.75 -25.07
C GLU A 266 15.85 -31.43 -24.62
N PHE A 267 16.15 -31.81 -23.40
CA PHE A 267 17.51 -31.77 -22.88
C PHE A 267 18.28 -32.92 -23.57
N ASP A 268 19.14 -32.59 -24.55
CA ASP A 268 20.04 -33.55 -25.15
C ASP A 268 21.29 -33.69 -24.24
N PRO A 269 21.40 -34.78 -23.45
CA PRO A 269 22.49 -34.94 -22.49
C PRO A 269 23.86 -35.16 -23.20
N LYS A 270 23.87 -35.27 -24.53
CA LYS A 270 25.10 -35.50 -25.30
C LYS A 270 25.73 -34.23 -25.86
N LYS A 271 25.06 -33.06 -25.76
CA LYS A 271 25.62 -31.77 -26.22
C LYS A 271 26.33 -30.96 -25.11
N GLY A 272 26.53 -31.54 -23.95
CA GLY A 272 27.18 -30.90 -22.77
C GLY A 272 28.51 -31.55 -22.40
N ARG A 273 29.27 -32.07 -23.38
CA ARG A 273 30.66 -32.49 -23.16
C ARG A 273 31.62 -31.74 -24.06
#